data_ae2c73008930c3f19da0dd632dbae3c0
#
_entry.id   ae2c73008930c3f19da0dd632dbae3c0
#
_cell.length_a   1.000
_cell.length_b   1.000
_cell.length_c   1.000
_cell.angle_alpha   90.00
_cell.angle_beta   90.00
_cell.angle_gamma   90.00
#
_symmetry.space_group_name_H-M   'P 1'
#
loop_
_entity.id
_entity.type
_entity.pdbx_description
1 polymer ?
#
loop_
_entity_poly.entity_id
_entity_poly.type
_entity_poly.pdbx_seq_one_letter_code
_entity_poly.pdbx_strand_id
1 'polypeptide(L)'
;MAFKKKLHLCRPVTAPVRVETHRTKEKVRLELSNPHEIERGVRQLLANKISGTLVGIWLLIPEYLRLGTWDLLKSWSEMSGDRVEPRLALQLINESALCVNGIRMKRTLSQKGFELANGLPFIATDPAIHHLLDSHCVAEAQRLQIALGKVRQTFGHFKGKIIVIDPHRMKSYSKRQMVRRQKDKESTPTKMAQTFFCLDADTEQPLCFTTATSARTATQATPELLTLAASILKLNGEKPLVLADNEHYSVELFGLISSQSTFDLLTPMPYNQSVLRAIYGLPSEAFSRHWAGYATAKQPYSMTRSHDGPYYQFIQRNGERQQDYDFKAFLCTSDRDEMEDLSINYPQRWHIEEFFKNDQALGWHRAGTMNLNIRYG
;
A
#
# COMPACT_ATOMS: atom_id res chain seq x y z
N MET A 1 39.87 7.64 6.00
CA MET A 1 40.02 6.25 5.50
C MET A 1 38.71 5.85 4.83
N ALA A 2 38.67 5.93 3.51
CA ALA A 2 37.50 5.51 2.75
C ALA A 2 37.54 4.00 2.59
N PHE A 3 36.64 3.31 3.30
CA PHE A 3 36.37 1.89 3.05
C PHE A 3 35.73 1.74 1.67
N LYS A 4 36.52 1.43 0.65
CA LYS A 4 35.99 0.84 -0.58
C LYS A 4 35.48 -0.54 -0.24
N LYS A 5 34.22 -0.64 0.23
CA LYS A 5 33.52 -1.90 0.31
C LYS A 5 33.32 -2.41 -1.11
N LYS A 6 34.07 -3.45 -1.50
CA LYS A 6 33.75 -4.24 -2.69
C LYS A 6 32.35 -4.81 -2.51
N LEU A 7 31.41 -4.25 -3.25
CA LEU A 7 30.03 -4.72 -3.27
C LEU A 7 29.97 -6.03 -4.03
N HIS A 8 29.90 -7.13 -3.30
CA HIS A 8 29.50 -8.41 -3.86
C HIS A 8 27.97 -8.48 -3.87
N LEU A 9 27.35 -7.74 -4.81
CA LEU A 9 25.89 -7.72 -4.96
C LEU A 9 25.34 -9.11 -5.23
N CYS A 10 26.02 -9.88 -6.07
CA CYS A 10 25.64 -11.24 -6.42
C CYS A 10 26.88 -12.14 -6.52
N ARG A 11 26.73 -13.38 -6.14
CA ARG A 11 27.74 -14.40 -6.37
C ARG A 11 27.24 -15.39 -7.42
N PRO A 12 28.08 -15.87 -8.33
CA PRO A 12 27.71 -16.97 -9.19
C PRO A 12 27.26 -18.15 -8.33
N VAL A 13 26.14 -18.78 -8.70
CA VAL A 13 25.67 -19.97 -8.03
C VAL A 13 26.57 -21.14 -8.43
N THR A 14 27.47 -21.53 -7.53
CA THR A 14 28.37 -22.67 -7.77
C THR A 14 27.68 -24.02 -7.56
N ALA A 15 26.64 -24.05 -6.73
CA ALA A 15 25.93 -25.29 -6.41
C ALA A 15 25.27 -26.01 -7.60
N PRO A 16 24.69 -25.35 -8.61
CA PRO A 16 24.15 -26.06 -9.76
C PRO A 16 25.19 -26.79 -10.58
N VAL A 17 26.40 -26.28 -10.64
CA VAL A 17 27.50 -26.93 -11.39
C VAL A 17 27.86 -28.28 -10.80
N ARG A 18 27.79 -28.45 -9.49
CA ARG A 18 28.01 -29.72 -8.82
C ARG A 18 26.89 -30.75 -9.03
N VAL A 19 25.67 -30.29 -9.18
CA VAL A 19 24.52 -31.16 -9.43
C VAL A 19 24.49 -31.64 -10.86
N GLU A 20 24.99 -30.84 -11.80
CA GLU A 20 25.06 -31.19 -13.24
C GLU A 20 26.14 -32.19 -13.56
N THR A 21 27.18 -32.36 -12.71
CA THR A 21 28.23 -33.38 -12.94
C THR A 21 27.74 -34.82 -12.78
N HIS A 22 26.56 -35.03 -12.21
CA HIS A 22 25.99 -36.37 -12.03
C HIS A 22 24.80 -36.69 -12.94
N ARG A 23 24.38 -35.76 -13.79
CA ARG A 23 23.33 -35.98 -14.80
C ARG A 23 23.90 -35.67 -16.17
N THR A 24 23.75 -36.65 -17.07
CA THR A 24 24.10 -36.59 -18.49
C THR A 24 23.96 -35.21 -19.07
N LYS A 25 25.05 -34.70 -19.63
CA LYS A 25 25.18 -33.41 -20.28
C LYS A 25 24.37 -33.39 -21.61
N GLU A 26 23.08 -33.33 -21.56
CA GLU A 26 22.31 -32.81 -22.66
C GLU A 26 22.37 -31.29 -22.63
N LYS A 27 23.30 -30.71 -23.35
CA LYS A 27 23.24 -29.31 -23.74
C LYS A 27 22.05 -29.14 -24.64
N VAL A 28 20.92 -28.77 -24.12
CA VAL A 28 19.81 -28.27 -24.93
C VAL A 28 20.25 -26.93 -25.54
N ARG A 29 20.83 -26.95 -26.71
CA ARG A 29 20.92 -25.76 -27.56
C ARG A 29 19.50 -25.50 -28.05
N LEU A 30 18.85 -24.53 -27.42
CA LEU A 30 17.62 -23.95 -27.96
C LEU A 30 18.01 -23.16 -29.19
N GLU A 31 17.82 -23.77 -30.38
CA GLU A 31 17.83 -23.00 -31.63
C GLU A 31 16.56 -22.14 -31.64
N LEU A 32 16.76 -20.81 -31.59
CA LEU A 32 15.69 -19.81 -31.43
C LEU A 32 14.77 -19.67 -32.68
N SER A 33 14.83 -20.61 -33.61
CA SER A 33 14.14 -20.53 -34.90
C SER A 33 12.69 -21.01 -34.88
N ASN A 34 12.28 -21.81 -33.89
CA ASN A 34 10.94 -22.40 -33.86
C ASN A 34 10.25 -22.16 -32.52
N PRO A 35 9.20 -21.27 -32.44
CA PRO A 35 8.49 -20.97 -31.18
C PRO A 35 7.94 -22.22 -30.47
N HIS A 36 7.50 -23.24 -31.21
CA HIS A 36 6.98 -24.48 -30.63
C HIS A 36 8.07 -25.35 -29.97
N GLU A 37 9.28 -25.33 -30.52
CA GLU A 37 10.42 -26.04 -29.93
C GLU A 37 10.91 -25.32 -28.70
N ILE A 38 10.93 -24.00 -28.71
CA ILE A 38 11.23 -23.17 -27.54
C ILE A 38 10.22 -23.46 -26.43
N GLU A 39 8.94 -23.42 -26.74
CA GLU A 39 7.89 -23.71 -25.76
C GLU A 39 8.03 -25.13 -25.20
N ARG A 40 8.25 -26.12 -26.04
CA ARG A 40 8.47 -27.50 -25.61
C ARG A 40 9.71 -27.64 -24.75
N GLY A 41 10.81 -27.01 -25.12
CA GLY A 41 12.05 -26.99 -24.36
C GLY A 41 11.89 -26.31 -23.01
N VAL A 42 11.17 -25.19 -22.95
CA VAL A 42 10.83 -24.48 -21.70
C VAL A 42 9.93 -25.36 -20.83
N ARG A 43 8.87 -25.95 -21.37
CA ARG A 43 7.97 -26.87 -20.63
C ARG A 43 8.73 -28.04 -20.04
N GLN A 44 9.64 -28.66 -20.83
CA GLN A 44 10.46 -29.78 -20.38
C GLN A 44 11.47 -29.34 -19.31
N LEU A 45 12.09 -28.18 -19.46
CA LEU A 45 12.99 -27.59 -18.47
C LEU A 45 12.24 -27.32 -17.17
N LEU A 46 11.06 -26.73 -17.24
CA LEU A 46 10.20 -26.45 -16.10
C LEU A 46 9.79 -27.75 -15.40
N ALA A 47 9.30 -28.74 -16.14
CA ALA A 47 8.91 -30.04 -15.57
C ALA A 47 10.06 -30.76 -14.87
N ASN A 48 11.29 -30.62 -15.38
CA ASN A 48 12.48 -31.25 -14.80
C ASN A 48 13.11 -30.46 -13.65
N LYS A 49 12.86 -29.15 -13.58
CA LYS A 49 13.54 -28.23 -12.68
C LYS A 49 12.64 -27.67 -11.57
N ILE A 50 11.34 -27.60 -11.83
CA ILE A 50 10.39 -27.13 -10.84
C ILE A 50 9.94 -28.31 -9.97
N SER A 51 10.50 -28.41 -8.80
CA SER A 51 10.02 -29.36 -7.79
C SER A 51 9.86 -28.62 -6.46
N GLY A 52 8.73 -28.80 -5.80
CA GLY A 52 8.52 -28.35 -4.46
C GLY A 52 7.57 -27.17 -4.29
N THR A 53 7.61 -26.57 -3.12
CA THR A 53 6.62 -25.65 -2.56
C THR A 53 6.57 -24.25 -3.19
N LEU A 54 7.47 -23.92 -4.11
CA LEU A 54 7.63 -22.57 -4.65
C LEU A 54 7.04 -22.36 -6.06
N VAL A 55 6.28 -23.33 -6.53
CA VAL A 55 5.64 -23.27 -7.87
C VAL A 55 4.74 -22.02 -8.02
N GLY A 56 4.17 -21.54 -6.92
CA GLY A 56 3.33 -20.35 -6.92
C GLY A 56 3.98 -19.09 -7.52
N ILE A 57 5.31 -18.93 -7.42
CA ILE A 57 6.02 -17.79 -8.05
C ILE A 57 5.81 -17.76 -9.56
N TRP A 58 5.73 -18.92 -10.21
CA TRP A 58 5.55 -19.00 -11.64
C TRP A 58 4.21 -18.44 -12.10
N LEU A 59 3.22 -18.41 -11.21
CA LEU A 59 1.91 -17.77 -11.48
C LEU A 59 2.02 -16.24 -11.54
N LEU A 60 3.07 -15.66 -10.95
CA LEU A 60 3.31 -14.21 -11.00
C LEU A 60 3.97 -13.76 -12.30
N ILE A 61 4.64 -14.67 -13.05
CA ILE A 61 5.38 -14.32 -14.25
C ILE A 61 4.49 -13.67 -15.33
N PRO A 62 3.29 -14.20 -15.65
CA PRO A 62 2.40 -13.53 -16.60
C PRO A 62 2.06 -12.10 -16.19
N GLU A 63 1.86 -11.86 -14.89
CA GLU A 63 1.57 -10.54 -14.35
C GLU A 63 2.80 -9.63 -14.45
N TYR A 64 3.99 -10.13 -14.14
CA TYR A 64 5.24 -9.37 -14.32
C TYR A 64 5.45 -8.94 -15.77
N LEU A 65 5.15 -9.82 -16.72
CA LEU A 65 5.24 -9.50 -18.15
C LEU A 65 4.18 -8.46 -18.53
N ARG A 66 2.95 -8.63 -18.08
CA ARG A 66 1.85 -7.72 -18.36
C ARG A 66 2.12 -6.32 -17.84
N LEU A 67 2.67 -6.20 -16.62
CA LEU A 67 2.98 -4.92 -15.98
C LEU A 67 4.32 -4.32 -16.44
N GLY A 68 5.10 -5.01 -17.27
CA GLY A 68 6.46 -4.56 -17.62
C GLY A 68 7.38 -4.44 -16.42
N THR A 69 7.20 -5.31 -15.41
CA THR A 69 7.91 -5.23 -14.12
C THR A 69 9.42 -5.19 -14.31
N TRP A 70 9.95 -5.97 -15.24
CA TRP A 70 11.39 -5.99 -15.50
C TRP A 70 11.93 -4.62 -15.94
N ASP A 71 11.25 -3.94 -16.86
CA ASP A 71 11.68 -2.63 -17.35
C ASP A 71 11.56 -1.55 -16.29
N LEU A 72 10.51 -1.62 -15.45
CA LEU A 72 10.35 -0.75 -14.29
C LEU A 72 11.48 -0.93 -13.29
N LEU A 73 11.83 -2.18 -12.94
CA LEU A 73 12.91 -2.48 -11.99
C LEU A 73 14.27 -2.11 -12.57
N LYS A 74 14.49 -2.34 -13.86
CA LYS A 74 15.71 -1.93 -14.54
C LYS A 74 15.90 -0.41 -14.52
N SER A 75 14.87 0.33 -14.90
CA SER A 75 14.89 1.78 -14.84
C SER A 75 15.12 2.31 -13.43
N TRP A 76 14.46 1.72 -12.43
CA TRP A 76 14.63 2.11 -11.04
C TRP A 76 16.04 1.81 -10.52
N SER A 77 16.61 0.64 -10.81
CA SER A 77 17.96 0.26 -10.35
C SER A 77 19.08 1.08 -10.98
N GLU A 78 18.85 1.65 -12.17
CA GLU A 78 19.82 2.51 -12.85
C GLU A 78 19.82 3.95 -12.30
N MET A 79 18.81 4.36 -11.54
CA MET A 79 18.66 5.72 -11.00
C MET A 79 19.64 6.04 -9.87
N SER A 80 20.15 5.04 -9.16
CA SER A 80 20.96 5.24 -7.95
C SER A 80 22.41 5.67 -8.22
N GLY A 81 22.86 5.74 -9.46
CA GLY A 81 24.28 5.99 -9.79
C GLY A 81 25.23 4.83 -9.46
N ASP A 82 24.84 3.95 -8.56
CA ASP A 82 25.48 2.68 -8.28
C ASP A 82 24.85 1.61 -9.14
N ARG A 83 25.63 0.83 -9.88
CA ARG A 83 25.11 -0.25 -10.72
C ARG A 83 24.55 -1.37 -9.83
N VAL A 84 23.28 -1.29 -9.55
CA VAL A 84 22.53 -2.36 -8.85
C VAL A 84 21.89 -3.25 -9.90
N GLU A 85 22.04 -4.55 -9.76
CA GLU A 85 21.48 -5.48 -10.71
C GLU A 85 19.96 -5.59 -10.52
N PRO A 86 19.12 -5.33 -11.56
CA PRO A 86 17.65 -5.38 -11.43
C PRO A 86 17.13 -6.75 -11.01
N ARG A 87 17.88 -7.84 -11.23
CA ARG A 87 17.57 -9.18 -10.72
C ARG A 87 17.53 -9.26 -9.19
N LEU A 88 18.30 -8.39 -8.51
CA LEU A 88 18.28 -8.31 -7.06
C LEU A 88 16.94 -7.77 -6.55
N ALA A 89 16.39 -6.76 -7.22
CA ALA A 89 15.07 -6.22 -6.91
C ALA A 89 13.97 -7.25 -7.20
N LEU A 90 14.04 -7.94 -8.34
CA LEU A 90 13.10 -9.01 -8.67
C LEU A 90 13.14 -10.16 -7.64
N GLN A 91 14.33 -10.53 -7.18
CA GLN A 91 14.47 -11.53 -6.12
C GLN A 91 13.80 -11.09 -4.83
N LEU A 92 13.96 -9.82 -4.44
CA LEU A 92 13.34 -9.29 -3.22
C LEU A 92 11.80 -9.32 -3.32
N ILE A 93 11.25 -8.97 -4.48
CA ILE A 93 9.80 -9.07 -4.75
C ILE A 93 9.33 -10.52 -4.63
N ASN A 94 10.04 -11.46 -5.23
CA ASN A 94 9.69 -12.89 -5.17
C ASN A 94 9.80 -13.46 -3.75
N GLU A 95 10.81 -13.08 -2.98
CA GLU A 95 10.94 -13.46 -1.57
C GLU A 95 9.79 -12.90 -0.73
N SER A 96 9.37 -11.66 -1.01
CA SER A 96 8.23 -11.02 -0.34
C SER A 96 6.91 -11.72 -0.68
N ALA A 97 6.70 -12.06 -1.95
CA ALA A 97 5.51 -12.78 -2.41
C ALA A 97 5.40 -14.20 -1.82
N LEU A 98 6.51 -14.82 -1.48
CA LEU A 98 6.55 -16.12 -0.80
C LEU A 98 6.32 -16.03 0.71
N CYS A 99 6.15 -14.83 1.26
CA CYS A 99 5.97 -14.62 2.70
C CYS A 99 7.14 -15.19 3.52
N VAL A 100 8.35 -15.07 3.00
CA VAL A 100 9.55 -15.58 3.69
C VAL A 100 9.83 -14.68 4.89
N ASN A 101 9.59 -15.21 6.08
CA ASN A 101 9.82 -14.53 7.35
C ASN A 101 11.31 -14.33 7.62
N GLY A 102 11.82 -13.18 7.21
CA GLY A 102 13.16 -12.71 7.51
C GLY A 102 14.22 -13.16 6.51
N ILE A 103 14.97 -12.19 6.04
CA ILE A 103 16.08 -12.34 5.09
C ILE A 103 17.15 -13.35 5.56
N ARG A 104 17.23 -13.60 6.86
CA ARG A 104 18.30 -14.41 7.45
C ARG A 104 18.02 -15.89 7.62
N MET A 105 16.78 -16.31 7.72
CA MET A 105 16.53 -17.63 8.33
C MET A 105 16.09 -18.74 7.38
N LYS A 106 15.49 -18.46 6.24
CA LYS A 106 15.02 -19.52 5.32
C LYS A 106 15.07 -19.02 3.88
N ARG A 107 16.28 -18.81 3.39
CA ARG A 107 16.41 -18.51 1.97
C ARG A 107 16.02 -19.73 1.16
N THR A 108 15.03 -19.55 0.36
CA THR A 108 14.56 -20.52 -0.62
C THR A 108 15.50 -20.64 -1.82
N LEU A 109 16.63 -19.94 -1.77
CA LEU A 109 17.63 -19.80 -2.83
C LEU A 109 18.24 -21.11 -3.31
N SER A 110 18.18 -22.17 -2.51
CA SER A 110 18.63 -23.50 -2.92
C SER A 110 17.61 -24.26 -3.76
N GLN A 111 16.43 -23.66 -4.02
CA GLN A 111 15.38 -24.33 -4.78
C GLN A 111 15.43 -23.91 -6.26
N LYS A 112 15.62 -24.86 -7.12
CA LYS A 112 15.82 -24.64 -8.56
C LYS A 112 14.72 -23.80 -9.22
N GLY A 113 13.47 -23.99 -8.79
CA GLY A 113 12.35 -23.20 -9.32
C GLY A 113 12.46 -21.72 -8.98
N PHE A 114 12.90 -21.40 -7.77
CA PHE A 114 13.11 -20.02 -7.34
C PHE A 114 14.31 -19.37 -8.07
N GLU A 115 15.40 -20.09 -8.18
CA GLU A 115 16.57 -19.63 -8.93
C GLU A 115 16.23 -19.29 -10.37
N LEU A 116 15.46 -20.14 -11.06
CA LEU A 116 15.02 -19.92 -12.43
C LEU A 116 14.13 -18.66 -12.53
N ALA A 117 13.19 -18.48 -11.61
CA ALA A 117 12.30 -17.33 -11.62
C ALA A 117 13.06 -15.99 -11.43
N ASN A 118 14.21 -16.02 -10.77
CA ASN A 118 15.07 -14.85 -10.56
C ASN A 118 16.14 -14.66 -11.65
N GLY A 119 16.17 -15.50 -12.67
CA GLY A 119 17.16 -15.41 -13.75
C GLY A 119 18.57 -15.82 -13.30
N LEU A 120 18.77 -17.13 -13.10
CA LEU A 120 20.07 -17.71 -12.77
C LEU A 120 21.23 -17.11 -13.54
N PRO A 121 22.46 -17.07 -12.99
CA PRO A 121 22.99 -17.80 -11.82
C PRO A 121 23.53 -16.89 -10.71
N PHE A 122 22.73 -16.33 -9.84
CA PHE A 122 23.27 -15.56 -8.73
C PHE A 122 22.51 -15.77 -7.41
N ILE A 123 23.19 -15.54 -6.30
CA ILE A 123 22.60 -15.52 -4.96
C ILE A 123 22.78 -14.11 -4.39
N ALA A 124 21.69 -13.47 -4.02
CA ALA A 124 21.74 -12.22 -3.29
C ALA A 124 22.22 -12.45 -1.85
N THR A 125 23.06 -11.54 -1.39
CA THR A 125 23.49 -11.50 0.00
C THR A 125 22.73 -10.44 0.78
N ASP A 126 22.60 -10.58 2.11
CA ASP A 126 21.96 -9.55 2.94
C ASP A 126 22.58 -8.15 2.75
N PRO A 127 23.93 -8.02 2.72
CA PRO A 127 24.52 -6.72 2.43
C PRO A 127 24.13 -6.15 1.07
N ALA A 128 23.95 -6.99 0.04
CA ALA A 128 23.53 -6.54 -1.28
C ALA A 128 22.08 -6.03 -1.27
N ILE A 129 21.17 -6.73 -0.58
CA ILE A 129 19.78 -6.29 -0.44
C ILE A 129 19.69 -4.98 0.34
N HIS A 130 20.41 -4.88 1.47
CA HIS A 130 20.46 -3.64 2.24
C HIS A 130 21.03 -2.47 1.43
N HIS A 131 22.04 -2.73 0.62
CA HIS A 131 22.59 -1.71 -0.26
C HIS A 131 21.59 -1.29 -1.34
N LEU A 132 20.91 -2.22 -2.00
CA LEU A 132 19.86 -1.90 -2.96
C LEU A 132 18.83 -0.95 -2.34
N LEU A 133 18.29 -1.32 -1.18
CA LEU A 133 17.23 -0.55 -0.54
C LEU A 133 17.70 0.82 -0.03
N ASP A 134 18.97 0.93 0.42
CA ASP A 134 19.53 2.17 0.97
C ASP A 134 20.12 3.10 -0.10
N SER A 135 20.42 2.58 -1.28
CA SER A 135 20.98 3.37 -2.39
C SER A 135 19.97 4.28 -3.08
N HIS A 136 18.68 4.04 -2.87
CA HIS A 136 17.62 4.84 -3.45
C HIS A 136 17.03 5.80 -2.42
N CYS A 137 16.84 7.05 -2.82
CA CYS A 137 16.16 8.00 -1.97
C CYS A 137 14.63 7.80 -2.03
N VAL A 138 13.92 8.36 -1.04
CA VAL A 138 12.45 8.29 -0.96
C VAL A 138 11.76 8.73 -2.26
N ALA A 139 12.26 9.81 -2.87
CA ALA A 139 11.68 10.34 -4.12
C ALA A 139 11.83 9.35 -5.30
N GLU A 140 12.90 8.56 -5.34
CA GLU A 140 13.11 7.53 -6.38
C GLU A 140 12.17 6.34 -6.17
N ALA A 141 11.98 5.91 -4.93
CA ALA A 141 11.00 4.87 -4.60
C ALA A 141 9.55 5.32 -4.90
N GLN A 142 9.22 6.59 -4.63
CA GLN A 142 7.93 7.16 -4.99
C GLN A 142 7.73 7.25 -6.51
N ARG A 143 8.78 7.57 -7.29
CA ARG A 143 8.71 7.53 -8.76
C ARG A 143 8.43 6.13 -9.29
N LEU A 144 9.06 5.09 -8.72
CA LEU A 144 8.75 3.70 -9.07
C LEU A 144 7.29 3.36 -8.75
N GLN A 145 6.82 3.76 -7.57
CA GLN A 145 5.43 3.56 -7.16
C GLN A 145 4.45 4.23 -8.12
N ILE A 146 4.71 5.48 -8.53
CA ILE A 146 3.88 6.20 -9.51
C ILE A 146 3.94 5.50 -10.88
N ALA A 147 5.11 5.10 -11.35
CA ALA A 147 5.27 4.43 -12.65
C ALA A 147 4.48 3.12 -12.68
N LEU A 148 4.64 2.26 -11.67
CA LEU A 148 3.88 1.02 -11.53
C LEU A 148 2.37 1.30 -11.42
N GLY A 149 1.99 2.30 -10.64
CA GLY A 149 0.59 2.71 -10.47
C GLY A 149 -0.04 3.13 -11.79
N LYS A 150 0.66 3.92 -12.62
CA LYS A 150 0.18 4.31 -13.96
C LYS A 150 0.00 3.13 -14.91
N VAL A 151 0.92 2.17 -14.88
CA VAL A 151 0.76 0.94 -15.66
C VAL A 151 -0.47 0.17 -15.19
N ARG A 152 -0.63 -0.02 -13.88
CA ARG A 152 -1.81 -0.69 -13.29
C ARG A 152 -3.11 0.06 -13.63
N GLN A 153 -3.12 1.39 -13.61
CA GLN A 153 -4.27 2.21 -14.03
C GLN A 153 -4.63 1.94 -15.49
N THR A 154 -3.64 1.80 -16.37
CA THR A 154 -3.86 1.50 -17.79
C THR A 154 -4.53 0.14 -18.00
N PHE A 155 -4.23 -0.82 -17.13
CA PHE A 155 -4.86 -2.15 -17.13
C PHE A 155 -6.18 -2.21 -16.35
N GLY A 156 -6.70 -1.09 -15.88
CA GLY A 156 -8.00 -1.01 -15.21
C GLY A 156 -8.02 -1.54 -13.77
N HIS A 157 -6.87 -1.58 -13.09
CA HIS A 157 -6.80 -2.01 -11.70
C HIS A 157 -7.44 -1.02 -10.72
N PHE A 158 -7.67 0.21 -11.15
CA PHE A 158 -8.28 1.26 -10.33
C PHE A 158 -9.46 1.90 -11.03
N LYS A 159 -10.55 2.10 -10.33
CA LYS A 159 -11.68 2.93 -10.77
C LYS A 159 -11.50 4.39 -10.38
N GLY A 160 -10.89 4.63 -9.22
CA GLY A 160 -10.55 5.95 -8.74
C GLY A 160 -11.76 6.81 -8.35
N LYS A 161 -12.89 6.20 -7.98
CA LYS A 161 -14.10 6.93 -7.54
C LYS A 161 -14.14 7.09 -6.03
N ILE A 162 -13.91 6.01 -5.32
CA ILE A 162 -13.89 5.93 -3.87
C ILE A 162 -12.49 5.48 -3.44
N ILE A 163 -11.86 6.30 -2.63
CA ILE A 163 -10.50 6.07 -2.11
C ILE A 163 -10.57 5.94 -0.59
N VAL A 164 -9.90 4.95 -0.04
CA VAL A 164 -9.78 4.78 1.41
C VAL A 164 -8.36 5.05 1.85
N ILE A 165 -8.19 5.81 2.92
CA ILE A 165 -6.88 6.08 3.52
C ILE A 165 -6.87 5.72 4.99
N ASP A 166 -5.79 5.06 5.45
CA ASP A 166 -5.61 4.74 6.86
C ASP A 166 -4.13 4.47 7.20
N PRO A 167 -3.68 4.76 8.43
CA PRO A 167 -2.36 4.42 8.89
C PRO A 167 -2.26 2.97 9.37
N HIS A 168 -1.41 2.17 8.74
CA HIS A 168 -0.99 0.88 9.28
C HIS A 168 0.18 1.07 10.26
N ARG A 169 -0.03 0.69 11.52
CA ARG A 169 0.95 0.87 12.60
C ARG A 169 1.56 -0.46 13.01
N MET A 170 2.88 -0.55 12.88
CA MET A 170 3.65 -1.74 13.25
C MET A 170 4.61 -1.42 14.40
N LYS A 171 4.79 -2.35 15.34
CA LYS A 171 5.81 -2.21 16.39
C LYS A 171 7.20 -2.11 15.78
N SER A 172 7.96 -1.10 16.20
CA SER A 172 9.35 -0.94 15.81
C SER A 172 10.29 -1.41 16.93
N TYR A 173 11.22 -2.27 16.55
CA TYR A 173 12.29 -2.75 17.43
C TYR A 173 13.59 -1.95 17.27
N SER A 174 13.53 -0.81 16.55
CA SER A 174 14.67 0.06 16.39
C SER A 174 15.21 0.56 17.73
N LYS A 175 16.54 0.61 17.87
CA LYS A 175 17.21 1.18 19.04
C LYS A 175 17.14 2.70 19.08
N ARG A 176 16.78 3.38 17.97
CA ARG A 176 16.65 4.84 17.90
C ARG A 176 15.61 5.36 18.89
N GLN A 177 15.88 6.55 19.42
CA GLN A 177 14.88 7.27 20.19
C GLN A 177 13.77 7.75 19.26
N MET A 178 12.54 7.50 19.65
CA MET A 178 11.34 7.84 18.88
C MET A 178 10.19 8.15 19.81
N VAL A 179 9.25 8.97 19.34
CA VAL A 179 7.96 9.16 20.01
C VAL A 179 7.29 7.80 20.15
N ARG A 180 6.76 7.54 21.36
CA ARG A 180 5.98 6.33 21.62
C ARG A 180 4.50 6.68 21.51
N ARG A 181 3.72 5.81 20.88
CA ARG A 181 2.27 5.93 20.82
C ARG A 181 1.61 4.71 21.42
N GLN A 182 0.44 4.91 21.97
CA GLN A 182 -0.45 3.81 22.35
C GLN A 182 -1.18 3.33 21.08
N LYS A 183 -1.33 2.03 20.96
CA LYS A 183 -2.19 1.43 19.93
C LYS A 183 -3.65 1.54 20.37
N ASP A 184 -3.91 1.21 21.62
CA ASP A 184 -5.24 1.22 22.24
C ASP A 184 -5.14 1.90 23.61
N LYS A 185 -6.25 2.36 24.16
CA LYS A 185 -6.29 3.06 25.46
C LYS A 185 -5.66 2.27 26.62
N GLU A 186 -5.69 0.95 26.54
CA GLU A 186 -5.16 0.03 27.55
C GLU A 186 -3.73 -0.44 27.27
N SER A 187 -3.18 -0.16 26.08
CA SER A 187 -1.85 -0.62 25.70
C SER A 187 -0.75 0.31 26.21
N THR A 188 0.42 -0.25 26.54
CA THR A 188 1.59 0.57 26.87
C THR A 188 2.12 1.29 25.62
N PRO A 189 2.53 2.56 25.75
CA PRO A 189 3.11 3.30 24.61
C PRO A 189 4.34 2.60 24.05
N THR A 190 4.33 2.30 22.76
CA THR A 190 5.42 1.62 22.07
C THR A 190 5.95 2.46 20.90
N LYS A 191 7.18 2.18 20.49
CA LYS A 191 7.72 2.73 19.24
C LYS A 191 7.00 2.09 18.06
N MET A 192 6.56 2.90 17.12
CA MET A 192 5.86 2.41 15.93
C MET A 192 6.50 2.93 14.66
N ALA A 193 6.54 2.08 13.66
CA ALA A 193 6.66 2.48 12.27
C ALA A 193 5.25 2.66 11.72
N GLN A 194 5.01 3.72 10.98
CA GLN A 194 3.71 3.99 10.37
C GLN A 194 3.86 3.94 8.85
N THR A 195 2.94 3.29 8.19
CA THR A 195 2.74 3.35 6.75
C THR A 195 1.32 3.81 6.50
N PHE A 196 1.17 4.91 5.81
CA PHE A 196 -0.14 5.43 5.43
C PHE A 196 -0.47 4.89 4.05
N PHE A 197 -1.52 4.11 3.96
CA PHE A 197 -1.97 3.47 2.72
C PHE A 197 -3.13 4.24 2.09
N CYS A 198 -3.16 4.16 0.78
CA CYS A 198 -4.25 4.60 -0.06
C CYS A 198 -4.73 3.39 -0.88
N LEU A 199 -6.00 3.09 -0.78
CA LEU A 199 -6.66 1.95 -1.43
C LEU A 199 -7.77 2.45 -2.34
N ASP A 200 -7.90 1.88 -3.54
CA ASP A 200 -9.10 2.03 -4.36
C ASP A 200 -10.17 1.09 -3.79
N ALA A 201 -11.25 1.65 -3.25
CA ALA A 201 -12.27 0.88 -2.54
C ALA A 201 -13.10 0.00 -3.48
N ASP A 202 -13.35 0.47 -4.70
CA ASP A 202 -14.15 -0.26 -5.69
C ASP A 202 -13.47 -1.54 -6.17
N THR A 203 -12.15 -1.57 -6.16
CA THR A 203 -11.36 -2.72 -6.65
C THR A 203 -10.58 -3.42 -5.55
N GLU A 204 -10.58 -2.86 -4.33
CA GLU A 204 -9.81 -3.32 -3.16
C GLU A 204 -8.30 -3.38 -3.41
N GLN A 205 -7.81 -2.62 -4.41
CA GLN A 205 -6.42 -2.63 -4.80
C GLN A 205 -5.62 -1.52 -4.14
N PRO A 206 -4.44 -1.81 -3.56
CA PRO A 206 -3.57 -0.78 -3.02
C PRO A 206 -3.09 0.14 -4.15
N LEU A 207 -3.32 1.43 -3.97
CA LEU A 207 -3.00 2.47 -4.95
C LEU A 207 -1.60 3.04 -4.71
N CYS A 208 -1.36 3.53 -3.51
CA CYS A 208 -0.06 4.07 -3.09
C CYS A 208 0.07 4.08 -1.56
N PHE A 209 1.28 4.37 -1.11
CA PHE A 209 1.56 4.52 0.32
C PHE A 209 2.66 5.56 0.57
N THR A 210 2.71 6.06 1.81
CA THR A 210 3.84 6.83 2.33
C THR A 210 4.22 6.31 3.72
N THR A 211 5.51 6.36 4.07
CA THR A 211 5.99 5.82 5.33
C THR A 211 6.52 6.91 6.26
N ALA A 212 6.43 6.70 7.55
CA ALA A 212 6.95 7.63 8.53
C ALA A 212 7.30 6.96 9.88
N THR A 213 7.87 7.76 10.76
CA THR A 213 7.99 7.42 12.18
C THR A 213 6.68 7.69 12.90
N SER A 214 6.57 7.25 14.15
CA SER A 214 5.43 7.55 15.01
C SER A 214 5.21 9.04 15.31
N ALA A 215 6.13 9.91 14.92
CA ALA A 215 5.99 11.36 15.08
C ALA A 215 5.04 11.99 14.05
N ARG A 216 4.96 11.45 12.84
CA ARG A 216 4.10 11.98 11.78
C ARG A 216 2.64 11.59 12.03
N THR A 217 1.75 12.55 11.98
CA THR A 217 0.31 12.31 12.14
C THR A 217 -0.34 11.93 10.81
N ALA A 218 -1.56 11.39 10.87
CA ALA A 218 -2.38 11.11 9.68
C ALA A 218 -2.60 12.40 8.88
N THR A 219 -2.98 13.48 9.54
CA THR A 219 -3.17 14.81 8.91
C THR A 219 -1.93 15.29 8.13
N GLN A 220 -0.72 15.08 8.68
CA GLN A 220 0.52 15.49 8.03
C GLN A 220 0.91 14.59 6.85
N ALA A 221 0.49 13.34 6.85
CA ALA A 221 0.82 12.39 5.79
C ALA A 221 -0.15 12.45 4.60
N THR A 222 -1.40 12.81 4.85
CA THR A 222 -2.48 12.78 3.87
C THR A 222 -2.22 13.64 2.61
N PRO A 223 -1.69 14.87 2.70
CA PRO A 223 -1.41 15.66 1.50
C PRO A 223 -0.42 14.99 0.54
N GLU A 224 0.65 14.40 1.06
CA GLU A 224 1.62 13.63 0.26
C GLU A 224 0.95 12.40 -0.37
N LEU A 225 0.16 11.68 0.41
CA LEU A 225 -0.54 10.48 -0.05
C LEU A 225 -1.51 10.79 -1.18
N LEU A 226 -2.30 11.87 -1.07
CA LEU A 226 -3.22 12.32 -2.10
C LEU A 226 -2.49 12.85 -3.35
N THR A 227 -1.33 13.47 -3.19
CA THR A 227 -0.48 13.89 -4.32
C THR A 227 0.02 12.67 -5.11
N LEU A 228 0.43 11.60 -4.42
CA LEU A 228 0.81 10.34 -5.08
C LEU A 228 -0.39 9.72 -5.80
N ALA A 229 -1.54 9.65 -5.15
CA ALA A 229 -2.78 9.13 -5.74
C ALA A 229 -3.19 9.90 -6.99
N ALA A 230 -3.19 11.25 -6.94
CA ALA A 230 -3.48 12.12 -8.08
C ALA A 230 -2.48 11.92 -9.24
N SER A 231 -1.22 11.60 -8.92
CA SER A 231 -0.20 11.31 -9.94
C SER A 231 -0.42 10.00 -10.67
N ILE A 232 -1.17 9.07 -10.08
CA ILE A 232 -1.45 7.74 -10.62
C ILE A 232 -2.79 7.72 -11.36
N LEU A 233 -3.84 8.26 -10.74
CA LEU A 233 -5.21 8.18 -11.24
C LEU A 233 -5.47 9.13 -12.42
N LYS A 234 -6.36 8.71 -13.32
CA LYS A 234 -6.94 9.57 -14.36
C LYS A 234 -8.23 10.17 -13.82
N LEU A 235 -8.16 11.38 -13.29
CA LEU A 235 -9.31 12.00 -12.60
C LEU A 235 -10.38 12.59 -13.52
N ASN A 236 -10.14 12.75 -14.82
CA ASN A 236 -11.08 13.20 -15.85
C ASN A 236 -12.02 14.36 -15.45
N GLY A 237 -11.60 15.19 -14.49
CA GLY A 237 -12.39 16.28 -13.92
C GLY A 237 -13.35 15.90 -12.79
N GLU A 238 -13.50 14.62 -12.48
CA GLU A 238 -14.24 14.15 -11.30
C GLU A 238 -13.37 14.27 -10.04
N LYS A 239 -14.01 14.55 -8.91
CA LYS A 239 -13.37 14.55 -7.59
C LYS A 239 -13.69 13.24 -6.88
N PRO A 240 -12.72 12.30 -6.76
CA PRO A 240 -12.92 11.10 -5.97
C PRO A 240 -13.20 11.43 -4.51
N LEU A 241 -14.05 10.62 -3.88
CA LEU A 241 -14.32 10.71 -2.46
C LEU A 241 -13.27 9.94 -1.67
N VAL A 242 -12.59 10.61 -0.77
CA VAL A 242 -11.64 10.00 0.17
C VAL A 242 -12.37 9.70 1.48
N LEU A 243 -12.38 8.44 1.86
CA LEU A 243 -12.93 7.96 3.12
C LEU A 243 -11.79 7.78 4.13
N ALA A 244 -11.92 8.37 5.28
CA ALA A 244 -10.91 8.30 6.33
C ALA A 244 -11.55 8.13 7.71
N ASP A 245 -10.75 7.76 8.70
CA ASP A 245 -11.20 7.68 10.09
C ASP A 245 -11.17 9.06 10.78
N ASN A 246 -11.57 9.10 12.04
CA ASN A 246 -11.63 10.32 12.84
C ASN A 246 -10.25 10.95 13.13
N GLU A 247 -9.14 10.23 12.95
CA GLU A 247 -7.79 10.80 13.07
C GLU A 247 -7.51 11.87 11.99
N HIS A 248 -8.27 11.85 10.90
CA HIS A 248 -8.18 12.79 9.80
C HIS A 248 -9.09 14.02 10.00
N TYR A 249 -9.90 14.04 11.03
CA TYR A 249 -10.72 15.19 11.35
C TYR A 249 -9.87 16.33 11.93
N SER A 250 -9.44 17.25 11.08
CA SER A 250 -8.71 18.45 11.51
C SER A 250 -9.01 19.65 10.60
N VAL A 251 -9.00 20.84 11.20
CA VAL A 251 -9.22 22.11 10.49
C VAL A 251 -8.22 22.27 9.34
N GLU A 252 -6.94 21.96 9.61
CA GLU A 252 -5.86 22.13 8.61
C GLU A 252 -6.07 21.22 7.40
N LEU A 253 -6.45 19.95 7.62
CA LEU A 253 -6.64 19.00 6.53
C LEU A 253 -7.89 19.36 5.71
N PHE A 254 -9.00 19.70 6.36
CA PHE A 254 -10.22 20.10 5.67
C PHE A 254 -10.02 21.37 4.86
N GLY A 255 -9.35 22.39 5.41
CA GLY A 255 -9.01 23.61 4.70
C GLY A 255 -8.12 23.37 3.48
N LEU A 256 -7.10 22.50 3.64
CA LEU A 256 -6.20 22.14 2.53
C LEU A 256 -6.95 21.39 1.42
N ILE A 257 -7.75 20.39 1.76
CA ILE A 257 -8.47 19.60 0.77
C ILE A 257 -9.52 20.44 0.05
N SER A 258 -10.29 21.23 0.78
CA SER A 258 -11.31 22.11 0.18
C SER A 258 -10.71 23.13 -0.79
N SER A 259 -9.54 23.71 -0.47
CA SER A 259 -8.94 24.79 -1.26
C SER A 259 -8.03 24.32 -2.38
N GLN A 260 -7.34 23.20 -2.23
CA GLN A 260 -6.23 22.82 -3.11
C GLN A 260 -6.31 21.39 -3.68
N SER A 261 -7.24 20.56 -3.18
CA SER A 261 -7.29 19.16 -3.59
C SER A 261 -8.25 18.92 -4.74
N THR A 262 -7.89 17.93 -5.56
CA THR A 262 -8.75 17.31 -6.57
C THR A 262 -9.63 16.21 -5.99
N PHE A 263 -9.62 16.02 -4.67
CA PHE A 263 -10.41 15.04 -3.95
C PHE A 263 -11.40 15.70 -3.01
N ASP A 264 -12.48 15.00 -2.70
CA ASP A 264 -13.35 15.29 -1.57
C ASP A 264 -12.97 14.41 -0.38
N LEU A 265 -13.27 14.84 0.84
CA LEU A 265 -12.97 14.10 2.07
C LEU A 265 -14.21 13.89 2.89
N LEU A 266 -14.44 12.67 3.35
CA LEU A 266 -15.48 12.30 4.31
C LEU A 266 -14.85 11.61 5.52
N THR A 267 -15.06 12.17 6.72
CA THR A 267 -14.56 11.61 7.98
C THR A 267 -15.65 11.64 9.06
N PRO A 268 -15.64 10.70 10.01
CA PRO A 268 -16.46 10.82 11.20
C PRO A 268 -16.03 12.03 12.03
N MET A 269 -16.99 12.71 12.60
CA MET A 269 -16.74 13.78 13.56
C MET A 269 -16.54 13.21 14.96
N PRO A 270 -15.65 13.78 15.77
CA PRO A 270 -15.48 13.35 17.17
C PRO A 270 -16.73 13.67 17.96
N TYR A 271 -17.12 12.78 18.88
CA TYR A 271 -18.20 13.01 19.83
C TYR A 271 -17.78 14.07 20.88
N ASN A 272 -18.06 15.32 20.57
CA ASN A 272 -17.87 16.42 21.51
C ASN A 272 -19.18 17.17 21.73
N GLN A 273 -19.24 17.99 22.78
CA GLN A 273 -20.47 18.72 23.15
C GLN A 273 -20.98 19.66 22.06
N SER A 274 -20.10 20.24 21.23
CA SER A 274 -20.53 21.14 20.17
C SER A 274 -21.19 20.37 19.02
N VAL A 275 -20.65 19.22 18.63
CA VAL A 275 -21.24 18.33 17.64
C VAL A 275 -22.59 17.80 18.12
N LEU A 276 -22.65 17.34 19.38
CA LEU A 276 -23.92 16.85 19.97
C LEU A 276 -24.98 17.95 20.03
N ARG A 277 -24.63 19.18 20.42
CA ARG A 277 -25.56 20.30 20.41
C ARG A 277 -26.08 20.60 19.01
N ALA A 278 -25.22 20.56 17.99
CA ALA A 278 -25.62 20.76 16.60
C ALA A 278 -26.61 19.65 16.17
N ILE A 279 -26.39 18.41 16.54
CA ILE A 279 -27.27 17.26 16.23
C ILE A 279 -28.62 17.40 16.95
N TYR A 280 -28.61 17.59 18.28
CA TYR A 280 -29.84 17.68 19.08
C TYR A 280 -30.64 18.98 18.83
N GLY A 281 -30.01 19.98 18.23
CA GLY A 281 -30.70 21.22 17.81
C GLY A 281 -31.47 21.07 16.50
N LEU A 282 -31.30 19.94 15.78
CA LEU A 282 -32.04 19.73 14.53
C LEU A 282 -33.48 19.29 14.81
N PRO A 283 -34.46 19.88 14.14
CA PRO A 283 -35.83 19.42 14.20
C PRO A 283 -35.98 18.03 13.58
N SER A 284 -36.97 17.26 14.04
CA SER A 284 -37.18 15.90 13.52
C SER A 284 -37.44 15.85 12.02
N GLU A 285 -38.00 16.91 11.49
CA GLU A 285 -38.34 17.09 10.05
C GLU A 285 -37.10 17.28 9.17
N ALA A 286 -35.95 17.62 9.76
CA ALA A 286 -34.68 17.72 9.04
C ALA A 286 -34.12 16.33 8.66
N PHE A 287 -34.67 15.28 9.26
CA PHE A 287 -34.23 13.91 8.99
C PHE A 287 -35.10 13.26 7.91
N SER A 288 -34.50 12.96 6.78
CA SER A 288 -35.11 12.15 5.72
C SER A 288 -35.06 10.67 6.12
N ARG A 289 -36.21 10.04 6.27
CA ARG A 289 -36.31 8.60 6.57
C ARG A 289 -36.14 7.79 5.28
N HIS A 290 -35.22 6.84 5.27
CA HIS A 290 -34.94 5.98 4.11
C HIS A 290 -35.57 4.60 4.28
N TRP A 291 -35.44 4.00 5.47
CA TRP A 291 -36.08 2.72 5.84
C TRP A 291 -36.34 2.65 7.35
N ALA A 292 -36.88 1.51 7.80
CA ALA A 292 -37.15 1.34 9.22
C ALA A 292 -35.89 1.47 10.06
N GLY A 293 -35.90 2.35 11.04
CA GLY A 293 -34.79 2.58 11.94
C GLY A 293 -33.59 3.34 11.35
N TYR A 294 -33.71 3.92 10.13
CA TYR A 294 -32.63 4.68 9.52
C TYR A 294 -33.09 5.98 8.87
N ALA A 295 -32.47 7.05 9.24
CA ALA A 295 -32.70 8.37 8.65
C ALA A 295 -31.38 9.17 8.59
N THR A 296 -31.28 10.08 7.64
CA THR A 296 -30.14 11.00 7.50
C THR A 296 -30.58 12.45 7.52
N ALA A 297 -29.68 13.32 7.91
CA ALA A 297 -29.83 14.76 7.77
C ALA A 297 -28.53 15.36 7.25
N LYS A 298 -28.64 16.41 6.46
CA LYS A 298 -27.52 17.17 5.93
C LYS A 298 -27.69 18.65 6.25
N GLN A 299 -26.60 19.29 6.69
CA GLN A 299 -26.59 20.72 6.92
C GLN A 299 -25.22 21.33 6.60
N PRO A 300 -25.17 22.61 6.19
CA PRO A 300 -23.91 23.35 6.15
C PRO A 300 -23.27 23.38 7.53
N TYR A 301 -21.94 23.24 7.56
CA TYR A 301 -21.16 23.24 8.80
C TYR A 301 -19.89 24.07 8.63
N SER A 302 -19.54 24.84 9.66
CA SER A 302 -18.27 25.58 9.72
C SER A 302 -17.48 25.10 10.93
N MET A 303 -16.22 24.79 10.72
CA MET A 303 -15.32 24.47 11.83
C MET A 303 -14.99 25.74 12.59
N THR A 304 -15.03 25.69 13.93
CA THR A 304 -14.98 26.87 14.82
C THR A 304 -13.77 27.79 14.64
N ARG A 305 -12.74 27.37 13.95
CA ARG A 305 -11.51 28.14 13.71
C ARG A 305 -11.18 28.29 12.23
N SER A 306 -12.03 27.81 11.34
CA SER A 306 -11.86 27.92 9.89
C SER A 306 -12.76 29.01 9.35
N HIS A 307 -12.19 29.85 8.50
CA HIS A 307 -12.96 30.74 7.62
C HIS A 307 -13.19 30.10 6.26
N ASP A 308 -12.63 28.90 6.05
CA ASP A 308 -12.78 28.10 4.84
C ASP A 308 -14.04 27.25 4.96
N GLY A 309 -14.71 27.06 3.89
CA GLY A 309 -15.96 26.36 3.84
C GLY A 309 -16.95 27.05 2.91
N PRO A 310 -18.21 26.66 2.87
CA PRO A 310 -18.88 25.73 3.80
C PRO A 310 -18.46 24.29 3.63
N TYR A 311 -18.41 23.56 4.76
CA TYR A 311 -18.39 22.10 4.77
C TYR A 311 -19.82 21.60 4.98
N TYR A 312 -20.04 20.31 4.82
CA TYR A 312 -21.33 19.68 5.00
C TYR A 312 -21.26 18.63 6.10
N GLN A 313 -22.08 18.82 7.13
CA GLN A 313 -22.26 17.81 8.16
C GLN A 313 -23.34 16.84 7.71
N PHE A 314 -23.00 15.56 7.64
CA PHE A 314 -23.92 14.47 7.40
C PHE A 314 -24.19 13.77 8.73
N ILE A 315 -25.46 13.58 9.04
CA ILE A 315 -25.88 12.99 10.32
C ILE A 315 -26.68 11.75 10.02
N GLN A 316 -26.23 10.63 10.56
CA GLN A 316 -26.92 9.35 10.54
C GLN A 316 -27.66 9.18 11.84
N ARG A 317 -28.93 8.83 11.77
CA ARG A 317 -29.78 8.47 12.91
C ARG A 317 -30.23 7.04 12.76
N ASN A 318 -29.84 6.17 13.69
CA ASN A 318 -30.29 4.81 13.81
C ASN A 318 -31.32 4.69 14.95
N GLY A 319 -32.27 3.77 14.82
CA GLY A 319 -33.34 3.53 15.80
C GLY A 319 -34.73 3.90 15.29
N GLU A 320 -35.73 3.21 15.78
CA GLU A 320 -37.15 3.43 15.37
C GLU A 320 -37.87 4.40 16.30
N ARG A 321 -37.53 4.41 17.57
CA ARG A 321 -38.14 5.23 18.59
C ARG A 321 -37.16 6.27 19.11
N GLN A 322 -37.67 7.39 19.53
CA GLN A 322 -36.84 8.52 19.99
C GLN A 322 -35.90 8.13 21.14
N GLN A 323 -36.30 7.22 22.00
CA GLN A 323 -35.47 6.70 23.12
C GLN A 323 -34.32 5.81 22.66
N ASP A 324 -34.41 5.25 21.44
CA ASP A 324 -33.46 4.30 20.87
C ASP A 324 -32.55 4.97 19.82
N TYR A 325 -32.67 6.28 19.63
CA TYR A 325 -31.90 7.00 18.63
C TYR A 325 -30.41 7.04 18.96
N ASP A 326 -29.60 6.45 18.05
CA ASP A 326 -28.15 6.59 18.03
C ASP A 326 -27.76 7.47 16.85
N PHE A 327 -26.94 8.48 17.11
CA PHE A 327 -26.51 9.46 16.13
C PHE A 327 -25.02 9.31 15.83
N LYS A 328 -24.68 9.35 14.55
CA LYS A 328 -23.30 9.50 14.09
C LYS A 328 -23.22 10.69 13.15
N ALA A 329 -22.22 11.53 13.36
CA ALA A 329 -21.97 12.68 12.50
C ALA A 329 -20.67 12.49 11.71
N PHE A 330 -20.73 12.96 10.47
CA PHE A 330 -19.61 12.97 9.55
C PHE A 330 -19.46 14.38 8.98
N LEU A 331 -18.25 14.72 8.56
CA LEU A 331 -17.97 15.98 7.87
C LEU A 331 -17.47 15.67 6.47
N CYS A 332 -18.08 16.32 5.48
CA CYS A 332 -17.70 16.25 4.07
C CYS A 332 -17.22 17.61 3.58
N THR A 333 -16.23 17.63 2.68
CA THR A 333 -15.72 18.87 2.06
C THR A 333 -16.61 19.41 0.97
N SER A 334 -17.55 18.64 0.45
CA SER A 334 -18.44 19.01 -0.65
C SER A 334 -19.90 18.62 -0.40
N ASP A 335 -20.81 19.23 -1.13
CA ASP A 335 -22.23 18.88 -1.13
C ASP A 335 -22.47 17.61 -1.95
N ARG A 336 -22.69 16.48 -1.26
CA ARG A 336 -22.90 15.17 -1.84
C ARG A 336 -24.20 14.56 -1.31
N ASP A 337 -24.60 13.43 -1.87
CA ASP A 337 -25.74 12.66 -1.35
C ASP A 337 -25.35 11.96 -0.04
N GLU A 338 -25.89 12.44 1.07
CA GLU A 338 -25.54 11.93 2.40
C GLU A 338 -26.05 10.50 2.62
N MET A 339 -27.17 10.11 1.97
CA MET A 339 -27.68 8.75 2.11
C MET A 339 -26.76 7.76 1.40
N GLU A 340 -26.36 8.04 0.18
CA GLU A 340 -25.43 7.22 -0.59
C GLU A 340 -24.07 7.15 0.12
N ASP A 341 -23.52 8.31 0.52
CA ASP A 341 -22.20 8.39 1.14
C ASP A 341 -22.14 7.68 2.50
N LEU A 342 -23.21 7.72 3.31
CA LEU A 342 -23.20 7.08 4.62
C LEU A 342 -23.58 5.60 4.59
N SER A 343 -24.48 5.19 3.67
CA SER A 343 -24.99 3.82 3.64
C SER A 343 -24.26 2.90 2.67
N ILE A 344 -23.66 3.44 1.62
CA ILE A 344 -23.00 2.67 0.56
C ILE A 344 -21.48 2.94 0.55
N ASN A 345 -21.09 4.21 0.50
CA ASN A 345 -19.69 4.57 0.27
C ASN A 345 -18.86 4.41 1.54
N TYR A 346 -19.26 5.01 2.67
CA TYR A 346 -18.46 4.98 3.89
C TYR A 346 -18.21 3.56 4.46
N PRO A 347 -19.14 2.60 4.40
CA PRO A 347 -18.86 1.22 4.79
C PRO A 347 -17.68 0.58 4.04
N GLN A 348 -17.40 1.00 2.81
CA GLN A 348 -16.24 0.52 2.04
C GLN A 348 -14.89 0.86 2.68
N ARG A 349 -14.85 1.82 3.63
CA ARG A 349 -13.65 2.09 4.41
C ARG A 349 -13.10 0.83 5.10
N TRP A 350 -13.97 -0.13 5.38
CA TRP A 350 -13.57 -1.39 6.00
C TRP A 350 -12.60 -2.23 5.15
N HIS A 351 -12.59 -2.07 3.82
CA HIS A 351 -11.69 -2.80 2.92
C HIS A 351 -10.21 -2.57 3.24
N ILE A 352 -9.84 -1.39 3.74
CA ILE A 352 -8.45 -1.12 4.13
C ILE A 352 -8.05 -1.90 5.40
N GLU A 353 -8.97 -2.16 6.30
CA GLU A 353 -8.71 -2.98 7.49
C GLU A 353 -8.55 -4.46 7.13
N GLU A 354 -9.29 -4.94 6.13
CA GLU A 354 -9.13 -6.28 5.57
C GLU A 354 -7.80 -6.42 4.83
N PHE A 355 -7.42 -5.40 4.08
CA PHE A 355 -6.09 -5.33 3.46
C PHE A 355 -4.98 -5.43 4.53
N PHE A 356 -5.07 -4.71 5.65
CA PHE A 356 -4.10 -4.81 6.74
C PHE A 356 -4.07 -6.19 7.42
N LYS A 357 -5.21 -6.87 7.54
CA LYS A 357 -5.26 -8.24 8.06
C LYS A 357 -4.52 -9.20 7.12
N ASN A 358 -4.69 -9.04 5.81
CA ASN A 358 -3.97 -9.82 4.81
C ASN A 358 -2.46 -9.58 4.88
N ASP A 359 -2.00 -8.32 4.96
CA ASP A 359 -0.60 -7.96 5.16
C ASP A 359 -0.01 -8.63 6.41
N GLN A 360 -0.74 -8.61 7.51
CA GLN A 360 -0.32 -9.26 8.76
C GLN A 360 -0.25 -10.78 8.62
N ALA A 361 -1.21 -11.40 7.92
CA ALA A 361 -1.21 -12.85 7.64
C ALA A 361 -0.01 -13.26 6.78
N LEU A 362 0.43 -12.39 5.87
CA LEU A 362 1.67 -12.55 5.09
C LEU A 362 2.95 -12.37 5.93
N GLY A 363 2.84 -12.03 7.21
CA GLY A 363 3.98 -11.87 8.12
C GLY A 363 4.57 -10.46 8.18
N TRP A 364 3.95 -9.47 7.55
CA TRP A 364 4.42 -8.08 7.50
C TRP A 364 3.96 -7.27 8.72
N HIS A 365 4.27 -7.75 9.90
CA HIS A 365 3.82 -7.17 11.16
C HIS A 365 4.95 -6.58 12.04
N ARG A 366 6.18 -6.48 11.49
CA ARG A 366 7.34 -5.95 12.22
C ARG A 366 8.18 -5.04 11.34
N ALA A 367 8.64 -3.93 11.91
CA ALA A 367 9.61 -3.05 11.28
C ALA A 367 10.97 -3.15 11.99
N GLY A 368 11.99 -3.64 11.28
CA GLY A 368 13.36 -3.81 11.80
C GLY A 368 14.20 -2.55 11.71
N THR A 369 13.90 -1.65 10.79
CA THR A 369 14.66 -0.43 10.57
C THR A 369 13.77 0.81 10.54
N MET A 370 14.37 1.96 10.85
CA MET A 370 13.76 3.28 10.69
C MET A 370 14.43 4.10 9.59
N ASN A 371 15.34 3.52 8.85
CA ASN A 371 15.85 4.13 7.62
C ASN A 371 14.72 4.18 6.60
N LEU A 372 14.33 5.39 6.21
CA LEU A 372 13.19 5.60 5.31
C LEU A 372 13.47 5.04 3.92
N ASN A 373 14.69 5.15 3.41
CA ASN A 373 15.06 4.57 2.11
C ASN A 373 14.78 3.05 2.10
N ILE A 374 15.29 2.34 3.11
CA ILE A 374 15.09 0.87 3.24
C ILE A 374 13.61 0.51 3.42
N ARG A 375 12.81 1.40 4.01
CA ARG A 375 11.38 1.14 4.23
C ARG A 375 10.51 1.42 3.02
N TYR A 376 10.94 2.29 2.13
CA TYR A 376 10.24 2.58 0.87
C TYR A 376 10.62 1.58 -0.23
N GLY A 377 11.87 1.16 -0.28
CA GLY A 377 12.35 0.12 -1.20
C GLY A 377 11.85 -1.26 -0.79
#